data_f3af766447d2ed8674b583cc2a3f8a32
#
_entry.id   f3af766447d2ed8674b583cc2a3f8a32
#
_cell.length_a   1.000
_cell.length_b   1.000
_cell.length_c   1.000
_cell.angle_alpha   90.00
_cell.angle_beta   90.00
_cell.angle_gamma   90.00
#
_symmetry.space_group_name_H-M   'P 1'
#
loop_
_entity.id
_entity.type
_entity.pdbx_description
1 polymer ?
#
loop_
_entity_poly.entity_id
_entity_poly.type
_entity_poly.pdbx_seq_one_letter_code
_entity_poly.pdbx_strand_id
1 'polypeptide(L)'
;MARSGKISSITSLTLFADAIGSKNLKKAIKVLNRTKVSAITDFTIPLLRAWTMVAMGDYKKAISALEPLTRIQGFEPMRLHHIALIEDFKGNKIVADQAYIRALDKSKSIRTLQAYGRFLERSGRRAEAYNLYTKYQTRQGLENQMKEEIFKFDTGLQRSGMIRTSSEGIAEVMFNLAGTLT
;
A
#
# COMPACT_ATOMS: atom_id res chain seq x y z
N MET A 1 7.35 11.88 36.69
CA MET A 1 7.03 11.15 35.43
C MET A 1 6.07 12.00 34.60
N ALA A 2 6.54 12.64 33.53
CA ALA A 2 5.66 13.43 32.66
C ALA A 2 4.70 12.49 31.92
N ARG A 3 3.38 12.65 32.13
CA ARG A 3 2.34 12.00 31.36
C ARG A 3 2.55 12.39 29.89
N SER A 4 3.13 11.50 29.11
CA SER A 4 3.25 11.62 27.66
C SER A 4 1.84 11.62 27.06
N GLY A 5 1.21 12.78 26.95
CA GLY A 5 -0.15 12.93 26.43
C GLY A 5 -0.25 12.35 25.01
N LYS A 6 -1.41 11.77 24.66
CA LYS A 6 -1.73 11.38 23.29
C LYS A 6 -1.85 12.63 22.42
N ILE A 7 -1.36 12.56 21.19
CA ILE A 7 -1.41 13.65 20.19
C ILE A 7 -2.57 13.45 19.20
N SER A 8 -3.11 14.56 18.71
CA SER A 8 -4.22 14.52 17.73
C SER A 8 -3.79 13.82 16.42
N SER A 9 -4.76 13.34 15.66
CA SER A 9 -4.51 12.64 14.38
C SER A 9 -3.74 13.53 13.39
N ILE A 10 -4.15 14.77 13.20
CA ILE A 10 -3.50 15.72 12.26
C ILE A 10 -2.07 16.01 12.72
N THR A 11 -1.89 16.41 13.97
CA THR A 11 -0.55 16.66 14.54
C THR A 11 0.36 15.45 14.41
N SER A 12 -0.19 14.24 14.62
CA SER A 12 0.58 12.99 14.48
C SER A 12 1.05 12.76 13.06
N LEU A 13 0.19 12.97 12.05
CA LEU A 13 0.57 12.81 10.64
C LEU A 13 1.66 13.80 10.24
N THR A 14 1.57 15.06 10.68
CA THR A 14 2.60 16.08 10.42
C THR A 14 3.94 15.70 11.07
N LEU A 15 3.93 15.32 12.36
CA LEU A 15 5.16 14.91 13.07
C LEU A 15 5.74 13.60 12.50
N PHE A 16 4.89 12.70 12.02
CA PHE A 16 5.30 11.49 11.34
C PHE A 16 6.01 11.82 10.02
N ALA A 17 5.40 12.68 9.18
CA ALA A 17 5.99 13.12 7.92
C ALA A 17 7.36 13.79 8.12
N ASP A 18 7.49 14.67 9.12
CA ASP A 18 8.78 15.28 9.52
C ASP A 18 9.81 14.22 9.91
N ALA A 19 9.40 13.24 10.72
CA ALA A 19 10.28 12.15 11.16
C ALA A 19 10.75 11.27 9.98
N ILE A 20 9.89 11.00 9.00
CA ILE A 20 10.25 10.25 7.78
C ILE A 20 11.18 11.09 6.90
N GLY A 21 10.88 12.38 6.68
CA GLY A 21 11.71 13.29 5.90
C GLY A 21 13.13 13.44 6.47
N SER A 22 13.26 13.46 7.80
CA SER A 22 14.54 13.48 8.50
C SER A 22 15.19 12.09 8.69
N LYS A 23 14.63 11.03 8.07
CA LYS A 23 15.08 9.64 8.19
C LYS A 23 15.14 9.11 9.64
N ASN A 24 14.42 9.74 10.57
CA ASN A 24 14.37 9.33 11.97
C ASN A 24 13.23 8.32 12.21
N LEU A 25 13.44 7.08 11.77
CA LEU A 25 12.44 6.00 11.83
C LEU A 25 12.02 5.67 13.27
N LYS A 26 12.94 5.79 14.25
CA LYS A 26 12.62 5.60 15.66
C LYS A 26 11.65 6.68 16.18
N LYS A 27 11.85 7.95 15.77
CA LYS A 27 10.93 9.05 16.07
C LYS A 27 9.57 8.80 15.41
N ALA A 28 9.54 8.36 14.14
CA ALA A 28 8.31 8.02 13.43
C ALA A 28 7.48 6.99 14.19
N ILE A 29 8.05 5.86 14.61
CA ILE A 29 7.36 4.84 15.41
C ILE A 29 6.87 5.41 16.75
N LYS A 30 7.68 6.23 17.43
CA LYS A 30 7.28 6.87 18.71
C LYS A 30 6.08 7.79 18.53
N VAL A 31 5.98 8.52 17.41
CA VAL A 31 4.83 9.35 17.08
C VAL A 31 3.58 8.48 16.89
N LEU A 32 3.66 7.42 16.08
CA LEU A 32 2.53 6.50 15.85
C LEU A 32 2.01 5.88 17.16
N ASN A 33 2.91 5.55 18.11
CA ASN A 33 2.53 4.98 19.41
C ASN A 33 1.77 5.96 20.32
N ARG A 34 1.94 7.27 20.09
CA ARG A 34 1.31 8.33 20.90
C ARG A 34 0.06 8.91 20.22
N THR A 35 -0.24 8.51 19.00
CA THR A 35 -1.39 9.01 18.26
C THR A 35 -2.70 8.58 18.93
N LYS A 36 -3.67 9.51 19.01
CA LYS A 36 -5.02 9.18 19.47
C LYS A 36 -5.70 8.28 18.44
N VAL A 37 -6.41 7.27 18.95
CA VAL A 37 -7.27 6.41 18.14
C VAL A 37 -8.46 7.23 17.62
N SER A 38 -8.77 7.10 16.35
CA SER A 38 -9.92 7.69 15.66
C SER A 38 -10.22 6.85 14.42
N ALA A 39 -11.39 7.02 13.80
CA ALA A 39 -11.75 6.29 12.58
C ALA A 39 -10.67 6.36 11.49
N ILE A 40 -10.03 7.52 11.31
CA ILE A 40 -8.94 7.72 10.36
C ILE A 40 -7.66 6.99 10.80
N THR A 41 -7.30 7.09 12.07
CA THR A 41 -6.03 6.54 12.56
C THR A 41 -6.07 5.03 12.76
N ASP A 42 -7.25 4.44 12.93
CA ASP A 42 -7.42 3.00 13.11
C ASP A 42 -6.87 2.18 11.93
N PHE A 43 -7.06 2.65 10.70
CA PHE A 43 -6.49 1.99 9.54
C PHE A 43 -5.16 2.60 9.09
N THR A 44 -4.98 3.92 9.25
CA THR A 44 -3.77 4.61 8.77
C THR A 44 -2.52 4.23 9.57
N ILE A 45 -2.63 4.14 10.90
CA ILE A 45 -1.48 3.81 11.77
C ILE A 45 -0.89 2.42 11.46
N PRO A 46 -1.68 1.33 11.34
CA PRO A 46 -1.17 0.03 10.94
C PRO A 46 -0.37 0.07 9.63
N LEU A 47 -0.88 0.77 8.61
CA LEU A 47 -0.25 0.91 7.31
C LEU A 47 1.07 1.70 7.39
N LEU A 48 1.07 2.87 8.03
CA LEU A 48 2.28 3.68 8.22
C LEU A 48 3.34 2.94 9.05
N ARG A 49 2.91 2.22 10.06
CA ARG A 49 3.80 1.37 10.87
C ARG A 49 4.44 0.28 10.02
N ALA A 50 3.66 -0.41 9.19
CA ALA A 50 4.16 -1.46 8.31
C ALA A 50 5.26 -0.93 7.39
N TRP A 51 5.04 0.17 6.70
CA TRP A 51 6.04 0.77 5.81
C TRP A 51 7.24 1.36 6.55
N THR A 52 7.06 1.84 7.78
CA THR A 52 8.19 2.25 8.63
C THR A 52 9.04 1.04 9.02
N MET A 53 8.43 -0.12 9.31
CA MET A 53 9.16 -1.37 9.56
C MET A 53 9.88 -1.87 8.30
N VAL A 54 9.27 -1.74 7.11
CA VAL A 54 9.97 -2.01 5.83
C VAL A 54 11.21 -1.12 5.71
N ALA A 55 11.11 0.18 6.00
CA ALA A 55 12.24 1.10 5.98
C ALA A 55 13.36 0.71 6.98
N MET A 56 13.00 0.02 8.05
CA MET A 56 13.93 -0.52 9.04
C MET A 56 14.49 -1.92 8.67
N GLY A 57 14.04 -2.50 7.54
CA GLY A 57 14.42 -3.85 7.11
C GLY A 57 13.69 -4.99 7.84
N ASP A 58 12.74 -4.68 8.72
CA ASP A 58 12.01 -5.69 9.51
C ASP A 58 10.68 -6.07 8.85
N TYR A 59 10.77 -6.86 7.78
CA TYR A 59 9.61 -7.29 6.99
C TYR A 59 8.62 -8.14 7.80
N LYS A 60 9.11 -8.94 8.77
CA LYS A 60 8.23 -9.73 9.62
C LYS A 60 7.32 -8.83 10.46
N LYS A 61 7.90 -7.83 11.12
CA LYS A 61 7.11 -6.85 11.88
C LYS A 61 6.26 -5.98 10.97
N ALA A 62 6.70 -5.70 9.73
CA ALA A 62 5.89 -4.97 8.77
C ALA A 62 4.57 -5.69 8.47
N ILE A 63 4.62 -6.99 8.16
CA ILE A 63 3.41 -7.78 7.92
C ILE A 63 2.55 -7.88 9.17
N SER A 64 3.14 -8.15 10.34
CA SER A 64 2.40 -8.21 11.62
C SER A 64 1.72 -6.88 11.97
N ALA A 65 2.30 -5.74 11.56
CA ALA A 65 1.70 -4.42 11.79
C ALA A 65 0.37 -4.21 11.06
N LEU A 66 0.07 -5.01 10.03
CA LEU A 66 -1.17 -4.95 9.26
C LEU A 66 -2.32 -5.77 9.87
N GLU A 67 -2.03 -6.64 10.86
CA GLU A 67 -3.04 -7.51 11.48
C GLU A 67 -4.24 -6.74 12.09
N PRO A 68 -4.10 -5.55 12.71
CA PRO A 68 -5.25 -4.81 13.22
C PRO A 68 -6.34 -4.54 12.18
N LEU A 69 -5.97 -4.44 10.88
CA LEU A 69 -6.91 -4.18 9.78
C LEU A 69 -7.91 -5.34 9.56
N THR A 70 -7.61 -6.56 10.03
CA THR A 70 -8.54 -7.70 9.95
C THR A 70 -9.82 -7.47 10.77
N ARG A 71 -9.73 -6.60 11.79
CA ARG A 71 -10.84 -6.30 12.70
C ARG A 71 -11.70 -5.12 12.23
N ILE A 72 -11.29 -4.44 11.15
CA ILE A 72 -12.02 -3.29 10.61
C ILE A 72 -12.77 -3.76 9.37
N GLN A 73 -14.10 -3.70 9.46
CA GLN A 73 -14.95 -4.12 8.35
C GLN A 73 -14.61 -3.33 7.05
N GLY A 74 -14.44 -4.06 5.94
CA GLY A 74 -14.13 -3.47 4.64
C GLY A 74 -12.65 -3.20 4.37
N PHE A 75 -11.73 -3.36 5.35
CA PHE A 75 -10.30 -3.06 5.17
C PHE A 75 -9.43 -4.26 4.77
N GLU A 76 -9.99 -5.45 4.70
CA GLU A 76 -9.24 -6.64 4.25
C GLU A 76 -8.63 -6.49 2.84
N PRO A 77 -9.32 -5.91 1.82
CA PRO A 77 -8.69 -5.65 0.52
C PRO A 77 -7.47 -4.74 0.61
N MET A 78 -7.54 -3.67 1.40
CA MET A 78 -6.43 -2.74 1.62
C MET A 78 -5.26 -3.42 2.35
N ARG A 79 -5.56 -4.23 3.36
CA ARG A 79 -4.55 -5.04 4.06
C ARG A 79 -3.81 -5.96 3.10
N LEU A 80 -4.54 -6.71 2.28
CA LEU A 80 -3.98 -7.63 1.28
C LEU A 80 -3.19 -6.89 0.20
N HIS A 81 -3.66 -5.73 -0.25
CA HIS A 81 -2.94 -4.87 -1.18
C HIS A 81 -1.56 -4.48 -0.63
N HIS A 82 -1.50 -3.99 0.62
CA HIS A 82 -0.23 -3.61 1.23
C HIS A 82 0.68 -4.80 1.54
N ILE A 83 0.12 -5.97 1.88
CA ILE A 83 0.92 -7.22 1.96
C ILE A 83 1.55 -7.52 0.61
N ALA A 84 0.78 -7.46 -0.48
CA ALA A 84 1.27 -7.72 -1.82
C ALA A 84 2.39 -6.75 -2.21
N LEU A 85 2.21 -5.45 -1.96
CA LEU A 85 3.23 -4.42 -2.23
C LEU A 85 4.52 -4.64 -1.42
N ILE A 86 4.41 -5.01 -0.15
CA ILE A 86 5.57 -5.27 0.72
C ILE A 86 6.32 -6.52 0.28
N GLU A 87 5.61 -7.60 -0.04
CA GLU A 87 6.21 -8.84 -0.50
C GLU A 87 6.82 -8.70 -1.91
N ASP A 88 6.18 -7.93 -2.79
CA ASP A 88 6.72 -7.56 -4.10
C ASP A 88 8.00 -6.71 -3.96
N PHE A 89 7.99 -5.71 -3.11
CA PHE A 89 9.15 -4.88 -2.81
C PHE A 89 10.33 -5.69 -2.23
N LYS A 90 10.03 -6.67 -1.39
CA LYS A 90 11.00 -7.62 -0.83
C LYS A 90 11.55 -8.61 -1.86
N GLY A 91 10.86 -8.79 -2.99
CA GLY A 91 11.19 -9.77 -4.01
C GLY A 91 10.59 -11.16 -3.79
N ASN A 92 9.68 -11.32 -2.84
CA ASN A 92 8.99 -12.59 -2.57
C ASN A 92 7.80 -12.78 -3.53
N LYS A 93 8.11 -13.15 -4.77
CA LYS A 93 7.16 -13.19 -5.88
C LYS A 93 5.95 -14.10 -5.62
N ILE A 94 6.15 -15.25 -4.98
CA ILE A 94 5.07 -16.22 -4.73
C ILE A 94 4.02 -15.65 -3.79
N VAL A 95 4.45 -15.10 -2.65
CA VAL A 95 3.54 -14.53 -1.66
C VAL A 95 2.90 -13.24 -2.17
N ALA A 96 3.64 -12.41 -2.93
CA ALA A 96 3.12 -11.21 -3.57
C ALA A 96 1.98 -11.55 -4.55
N ASP A 97 2.18 -12.53 -5.43
CA ASP A 97 1.19 -12.98 -6.42
C ASP A 97 -0.11 -13.42 -5.72
N GLN A 98 0.01 -14.28 -4.72
CA GLN A 98 -1.14 -14.76 -3.94
C GLN A 98 -1.88 -13.62 -3.23
N ALA A 99 -1.15 -12.67 -2.68
CA ALA A 99 -1.74 -11.54 -1.99
C ALA A 99 -2.47 -10.58 -2.95
N TYR A 100 -1.90 -10.32 -4.15
CA TYR A 100 -2.57 -9.54 -5.20
C TYR A 100 -3.87 -10.20 -5.66
N ILE A 101 -3.85 -11.52 -5.94
CA ILE A 101 -5.05 -12.27 -6.34
C ILE A 101 -6.13 -12.16 -5.26
N ARG A 102 -5.77 -12.43 -4.01
CA ARG A 102 -6.72 -12.34 -2.88
C ARG A 102 -7.28 -10.93 -2.68
N ALA A 103 -6.44 -9.89 -2.86
CA ALA A 103 -6.90 -8.50 -2.77
C ALA A 103 -7.94 -8.19 -3.85
N LEU A 104 -7.69 -8.63 -5.09
CA LEU A 104 -8.61 -8.45 -6.22
C LEU A 104 -9.89 -9.27 -6.09
N ASP A 105 -9.85 -10.43 -5.44
CA ASP A 105 -11.08 -11.20 -5.15
C ASP A 105 -12.00 -10.45 -4.19
N LYS A 106 -11.44 -9.71 -3.24
CA LYS A 106 -12.21 -8.93 -2.26
C LYS A 106 -12.67 -7.58 -2.80
N SER A 107 -11.84 -6.90 -3.61
CA SER A 107 -12.16 -5.59 -4.18
C SER A 107 -11.40 -5.35 -5.48
N LYS A 108 -12.08 -4.82 -6.49
CA LYS A 108 -11.50 -4.48 -7.80
C LYS A 108 -10.92 -3.05 -7.80
N SER A 109 -10.09 -2.75 -6.80
CA SER A 109 -9.42 -1.45 -6.69
C SER A 109 -8.50 -1.21 -7.89
N ILE A 110 -8.59 -0.01 -8.48
CA ILE A 110 -7.72 0.43 -9.57
C ILE A 110 -6.23 0.34 -9.17
N ARG A 111 -5.90 0.72 -7.93
CA ARG A 111 -4.52 0.67 -7.43
C ARG A 111 -3.97 -0.76 -7.38
N THR A 112 -4.81 -1.70 -6.96
CA THR A 112 -4.42 -3.12 -6.93
C THR A 112 -4.28 -3.69 -8.35
N LEU A 113 -5.17 -3.33 -9.28
CA LEU A 113 -5.07 -3.73 -10.68
C LEU A 113 -3.77 -3.22 -11.33
N GLN A 114 -3.44 -1.94 -11.13
CA GLN A 114 -2.20 -1.34 -11.63
C GLN A 114 -0.95 -2.00 -11.04
N ALA A 115 -0.95 -2.22 -9.72
CA ALA A 115 0.18 -2.84 -9.03
C ALA A 115 0.39 -4.28 -9.52
N TYR A 116 -0.68 -5.07 -9.58
CA TYR A 116 -0.62 -6.46 -10.01
C TYR A 116 -0.22 -6.60 -11.48
N GLY A 117 -0.77 -5.76 -12.36
CA GLY A 117 -0.39 -5.77 -13.77
C GLY A 117 1.10 -5.50 -13.95
N ARG A 118 1.66 -4.47 -13.30
CA ARG A 118 3.10 -4.19 -13.33
C ARG A 118 3.94 -5.33 -12.72
N PHE A 119 3.44 -5.97 -11.68
CA PHE A 119 4.09 -7.16 -11.09
C PHE A 119 4.16 -8.30 -12.11
N LEU A 120 3.06 -8.60 -12.81
CA LEU A 120 2.99 -9.63 -13.84
C LEU A 120 3.96 -9.33 -15.01
N GLU A 121 3.98 -8.08 -15.50
CA GLU A 121 4.91 -7.65 -16.55
C GLU A 121 6.37 -7.89 -16.18
N ARG A 122 6.78 -7.46 -14.98
CA ARG A 122 8.15 -7.65 -14.48
C ARG A 122 8.50 -9.10 -14.17
N SER A 123 7.49 -9.92 -13.94
CA SER A 123 7.65 -11.36 -13.72
C SER A 123 7.70 -12.18 -15.03
N GLY A 124 7.67 -11.52 -16.19
CA GLY A 124 7.65 -12.16 -17.51
C GLY A 124 6.27 -12.71 -17.91
N ARG A 125 5.24 -12.47 -17.13
CA ARG A 125 3.85 -12.93 -17.34
C ARG A 125 3.03 -11.90 -18.11
N ARG A 126 3.60 -11.42 -19.24
CA ARG A 126 3.01 -10.32 -20.04
C ARG A 126 1.60 -10.64 -20.55
N ALA A 127 1.35 -11.88 -21.00
CA ALA A 127 0.03 -12.28 -21.45
C ALA A 127 -1.03 -12.17 -20.35
N GLU A 128 -0.67 -12.54 -19.12
CA GLU A 128 -1.57 -12.42 -17.97
C GLU A 128 -1.81 -10.97 -17.58
N ALA A 129 -0.80 -10.10 -17.67
CA ALA A 129 -0.95 -8.65 -17.45
C ALA A 129 -1.92 -8.05 -18.47
N TYR A 130 -1.77 -8.37 -19.76
CA TYR A 130 -2.66 -7.91 -20.81
C TYR A 130 -4.10 -8.37 -20.59
N ASN A 131 -4.29 -9.66 -20.28
CA ASN A 131 -5.61 -10.22 -19.96
C ASN A 131 -6.24 -9.55 -18.72
N LEU A 132 -5.44 -9.21 -17.71
CA LEU A 132 -5.91 -8.47 -16.55
C LEU A 132 -6.44 -7.09 -16.97
N TYR A 133 -5.67 -6.32 -17.72
CA TYR A 133 -6.06 -4.97 -18.15
C TYR A 133 -7.31 -4.99 -19.06
N THR A 134 -7.35 -5.86 -20.05
CA THR A 134 -8.49 -5.99 -20.99
C THR A 134 -9.75 -6.43 -20.30
N LYS A 135 -9.66 -7.38 -19.36
CA LYS A 135 -10.81 -7.83 -18.56
C LYS A 135 -11.47 -6.68 -17.80
N TYR A 136 -10.70 -5.72 -17.30
CA TYR A 136 -11.22 -4.62 -16.49
C TYR A 136 -11.43 -3.33 -17.29
N GLN A 137 -11.00 -3.27 -18.54
CA GLN A 137 -11.23 -2.13 -19.46
C GLN A 137 -12.72 -1.88 -19.72
N THR A 138 -13.55 -2.92 -19.72
CA THR A 138 -15.00 -2.80 -19.96
C THR A 138 -15.80 -2.60 -18.68
N ARG A 139 -15.14 -2.54 -17.52
CA ARG A 139 -15.82 -2.35 -16.24
C ARG A 139 -16.07 -0.88 -15.97
N GLN A 140 -17.33 -0.54 -15.68
CA GLN A 140 -17.76 0.82 -15.35
C GLN A 140 -16.84 1.48 -14.30
N GLY A 141 -16.34 2.67 -14.60
CA GLY A 141 -15.47 3.46 -13.75
C GLY A 141 -13.98 3.10 -13.80
N LEU A 142 -13.58 2.09 -14.60
CA LEU A 142 -12.19 1.69 -14.77
C LEU A 142 -11.67 1.83 -16.21
N GLU A 143 -12.55 2.19 -17.15
CA GLU A 143 -12.29 2.15 -18.60
C GLU A 143 -11.06 2.99 -18.98
N ASN A 144 -11.03 4.25 -18.54
CA ASN A 144 -9.96 5.18 -18.92
C ASN A 144 -8.61 4.77 -18.32
N GLN A 145 -8.62 4.35 -17.05
CA GLN A 145 -7.40 3.91 -16.37
C GLN A 145 -6.85 2.63 -16.99
N MET A 146 -7.70 1.68 -17.36
CA MET A 146 -7.25 0.44 -18.00
C MET A 146 -6.79 0.67 -19.45
N LYS A 147 -7.43 1.57 -20.21
CA LYS A 147 -6.93 2.01 -21.53
C LYS A 147 -5.54 2.62 -21.41
N GLU A 148 -5.29 3.44 -20.40
CA GLU A 148 -3.98 4.02 -20.13
C GLU A 148 -2.93 2.94 -19.80
N GLU A 149 -3.30 1.93 -18.98
CA GLU A 149 -2.39 0.83 -18.66
C GLU A 149 -2.07 -0.03 -19.89
N ILE A 150 -3.07 -0.32 -20.75
CA ILE A 150 -2.89 -1.03 -22.03
C ILE A 150 -1.98 -0.21 -22.96
N PHE A 151 -2.24 1.09 -23.12
CA PHE A 151 -1.39 1.96 -23.93
C PHE A 151 0.07 1.93 -23.46
N LYS A 152 0.30 2.06 -22.14
CA LYS A 152 1.65 1.95 -21.56
C LYS A 152 2.27 0.57 -21.75
N PHE A 153 1.46 -0.48 -21.69
CA PHE A 153 1.90 -1.86 -21.95
C PHE A 153 2.36 -2.04 -23.39
N ASP A 154 1.62 -1.48 -24.36
CA ASP A 154 1.90 -1.59 -25.80
C ASP A 154 3.16 -0.82 -26.21
N THR A 155 3.61 0.19 -25.44
CA THR A 155 4.90 0.84 -25.69
C THR A 155 6.11 -0.09 -25.55
N GLY A 156 5.93 -1.26 -24.96
CA GLY A 156 7.00 -2.23 -24.70
C GLY A 156 8.02 -1.80 -23.65
N LEU A 157 7.89 -0.62 -23.07
CA LEU A 157 8.79 -0.15 -22.01
C LEU A 157 8.62 -1.00 -20.74
N GLN A 158 9.74 -1.49 -20.22
CA GLN A 158 9.72 -2.21 -18.97
C GLN A 158 9.42 -1.24 -17.82
N ARG A 159 8.30 -1.46 -17.15
CA ARG A 159 7.87 -0.61 -16.03
C ARG A 159 8.45 -1.12 -14.70
N SER A 160 8.84 -0.19 -13.85
CA SER A 160 9.20 -0.50 -12.46
C SER A 160 8.00 -0.99 -11.66
N GLY A 161 8.25 -1.66 -10.52
CA GLY A 161 7.22 -1.94 -9.53
C GLY A 161 6.49 -0.66 -9.09
N MET A 162 5.29 -0.82 -8.52
CA MET A 162 4.54 0.32 -8.01
C MET A 162 5.30 1.01 -6.87
N ILE A 163 6.00 0.24 -6.07
CA ILE A 163 6.82 0.71 -4.94
C ILE A 163 8.29 0.35 -5.21
N ARG A 164 9.15 1.35 -5.21
CA ARG A 164 10.61 1.23 -5.38
C ARG A 164 11.38 1.60 -4.12
N THR A 165 10.73 2.32 -3.21
CA THR A 165 11.28 2.73 -1.92
C THR A 165 10.23 2.61 -0.83
N SER A 166 10.65 2.45 0.42
CA SER A 166 9.72 2.47 1.57
C SER A 166 8.97 3.80 1.70
N SER A 167 9.57 4.91 1.26
CA SER A 167 8.91 6.23 1.22
C SER A 167 7.76 6.26 0.22
N GLU A 168 7.90 5.60 -0.94
CA GLU A 168 6.78 5.43 -1.88
C GLU A 168 5.67 4.57 -1.29
N GLY A 169 6.00 3.57 -0.48
CA GLY A 169 5.00 2.80 0.28
C GLY A 169 4.23 3.66 1.30
N ILE A 170 4.90 4.58 1.97
CA ILE A 170 4.26 5.56 2.85
C ILE A 170 3.37 6.51 2.04
N ALA A 171 3.84 6.98 0.87
CA ALA A 171 3.04 7.82 -0.02
C ALA A 171 1.78 7.09 -0.52
N GLU A 172 1.87 5.79 -0.80
CA GLU A 172 0.71 4.95 -1.15
C GLU A 172 -0.33 4.92 -0.03
N VAL A 173 0.10 4.85 1.24
CA VAL A 173 -0.82 4.96 2.40
C VAL A 173 -1.54 6.31 2.40
N MET A 174 -0.82 7.41 2.14
CA MET A 174 -1.42 8.75 2.10
C MET A 174 -2.38 8.91 0.92
N PHE A 175 -2.07 8.30 -0.23
CA PHE A 175 -2.98 8.26 -1.37
C PHE A 175 -4.29 7.52 -1.03
N ASN A 176 -4.18 6.35 -0.39
CA ASN A 176 -5.35 5.58 0.04
C ASN A 176 -6.18 6.34 1.09
N LEU A 177 -5.52 7.07 2.01
CA LEU A 177 -6.20 7.92 2.97
C LEU A 177 -7.00 9.02 2.28
N ALA A 178 -6.42 9.71 1.31
CA ALA A 178 -7.11 10.75 0.55
C ALA A 178 -8.37 10.20 -0.15
N GLY A 179 -8.28 9.01 -0.76
CA GLY A 179 -9.42 8.36 -1.41
C GLY A 179 -10.53 7.85 -0.48
N THR A 180 -10.28 7.77 0.84
CA THR A 180 -11.31 7.39 1.83
C THR A 180 -12.04 8.61 2.41
N LEU A 181 -11.53 9.82 2.15
CA LEU A 181 -12.09 11.08 2.64
C LEU A 181 -12.96 11.81 1.60
N THR A 182 -12.97 11.34 0.37
CA THR A 182 -13.77 11.83 -0.76
C THR A 182 -14.96 10.93 -1.01
#